data_2d9d08bc7c0a8d2c1897e06214e28b49
#
_entry.id   2d9d08bc7c0a8d2c1897e06214e28b49
#
_cell.length_a   1.000
_cell.length_b   1.000
_cell.length_c   1.000
_cell.angle_alpha   90.00
_cell.angle_beta   90.00
_cell.angle_gamma   90.00
#
_symmetry.space_group_name_H-M   'P 1'
#
loop_
_entity.id
_entity.type
_entity.pdbx_description
1 polymer ?
#
loop_
_entity_poly.entity_id
_entity_poly.type
_entity_poly.pdbx_seq_one_letter_code
_entity_poly.pdbx_strand_id
1 'polypeptide(L)'
;MKKLIATTLALALTAASLAGCSGTSDAGSQNAVDADKMSQTQTAKAPKYVFLFIGDGMSYPQIQSTSDYLGALKDEDYWQAEPSLDDNQGAKLDGPEYLNFMNFESVGSAVTYDSNSFCPDSASTATSISTGHKTYSGTINMDETGTTAYETIAEQLKDQKNWEIGIISSVNLNHATPAAFYAHQASRNNYYEIGQELIASDFDYFAGGGLLSPTGEEENQDNLYDLAKEAGYTVAMTHEEAEAVGADTEKAILVDENLADGDAMAYELDRTEDMWSLADYVEKGIEVLDNDNGFFMMCEGGKID
;
A
#
# COMPACT_ATOMS: atom_id res chain seq x y z
N MET A 1 38.24 12.44 34.36
CA MET A 1 39.00 12.58 33.10
C MET A 1 38.17 12.22 31.85
N LYS A 2 37.43 11.08 31.80
CA LYS A 2 36.66 10.72 30.58
C LYS A 2 35.51 11.67 30.22
N LYS A 3 34.85 12.33 31.19
CA LYS A 3 33.75 13.28 30.94
C LYS A 3 34.23 14.65 30.45
N LEU A 4 35.47 15.03 30.77
CA LEU A 4 36.04 16.32 30.34
C LEU A 4 36.50 16.26 28.87
N ILE A 5 36.95 15.08 28.40
CA ILE A 5 37.39 14.88 27.04
C ILE A 5 36.22 14.84 26.04
N ALA A 6 35.08 14.31 26.48
CA ALA A 6 33.85 14.29 25.64
C ALA A 6 33.26 15.69 25.43
N THR A 7 33.32 16.55 26.47
CA THR A 7 32.81 17.92 26.36
C THR A 7 33.70 18.82 25.49
N THR A 8 35.02 18.62 25.54
CA THR A 8 35.97 19.38 24.71
C THR A 8 35.91 18.97 23.23
N LEU A 9 35.62 17.70 22.94
CA LEU A 9 35.49 17.23 21.56
C LEU A 9 34.17 17.75 20.93
N ALA A 10 33.07 17.82 21.70
CA ALA A 10 31.80 18.36 21.22
C ALA A 10 31.89 19.87 20.94
N LEU A 11 32.65 20.62 21.71
CA LEU A 11 32.87 22.05 21.44
C LEU A 11 33.79 22.31 20.24
N ALA A 12 34.75 21.42 19.98
CA ALA A 12 35.63 21.54 18.81
C ALA A 12 34.93 21.24 17.50
N LEU A 13 33.96 20.32 17.49
CA LEU A 13 33.15 20.04 16.31
C LEU A 13 32.13 21.14 15.95
N THR A 14 31.59 21.83 16.95
CA THR A 14 30.70 22.97 16.72
C THR A 14 31.44 24.24 16.26
N ALA A 15 32.70 24.42 16.65
CA ALA A 15 33.52 25.56 16.18
C ALA A 15 34.05 25.38 14.74
N ALA A 16 34.24 24.13 14.29
CA ALA A 16 34.69 23.83 12.92
C ALA A 16 33.61 24.01 11.85
N SER A 17 32.33 23.91 12.23
CA SER A 17 31.21 24.11 11.30
C SER A 17 30.84 25.58 11.05
N LEU A 18 31.38 26.52 11.85
CA LEU A 18 31.16 27.96 11.70
C LEU A 18 32.25 28.72 10.98
N ALA A 19 33.40 28.06 10.66
CA ALA A 19 34.54 28.67 9.99
C ALA A 19 34.59 28.45 8.49
N GLY A 20 33.58 27.84 7.89
CA GLY A 20 33.57 27.46 6.47
C GLY A 20 32.91 28.43 5.49
N CYS A 21 32.50 29.63 5.92
CA CYS A 21 31.85 30.62 5.04
C CYS A 21 32.46 32.02 5.19
N SER A 22 33.75 32.19 4.80
CA SER A 22 34.29 33.50 4.43
C SER A 22 35.47 33.33 3.47
N GLY A 23 35.18 33.19 2.21
CA GLY A 23 36.12 33.26 1.10
C GLY A 23 35.54 34.20 0.07
N THR A 24 35.96 35.43 0.10
CA THR A 24 35.72 36.41 -0.97
C THR A 24 36.54 36.03 -2.22
N SER A 25 35.86 35.83 -3.33
CA SER A 25 36.42 36.09 -4.66
C SER A 25 35.31 36.47 -5.62
N ASP A 26 35.45 37.69 -6.14
CA ASP A 26 34.65 38.22 -7.25
C ASP A 26 34.64 37.28 -8.45
N ALA A 27 33.46 37.03 -8.99
CA ALA A 27 33.15 37.13 -10.41
C ALA A 27 31.73 36.62 -10.71
N GLY A 28 30.88 37.52 -11.11
CA GLY A 28 29.91 37.27 -12.18
C GLY A 28 28.63 36.56 -11.83
N SER A 29 27.58 37.38 -11.55
CA SER A 29 26.22 37.23 -12.07
C SER A 29 25.34 36.08 -11.61
N GLN A 30 24.40 36.48 -10.74
CA GLN A 30 22.98 36.16 -10.83
C GLN A 30 22.53 34.71 -10.67
N ASN A 31 22.12 34.39 -9.48
CA ASN A 31 20.81 33.85 -9.21
C ASN A 31 20.51 34.01 -7.70
N ALA A 32 20.25 35.24 -7.30
CA ALA A 32 19.47 35.46 -6.09
C ALA A 32 18.08 34.91 -6.41
N VAL A 33 17.78 33.75 -5.85
CA VAL A 33 16.39 33.23 -5.85
C VAL A 33 15.59 34.23 -5.08
N ASP A 34 14.73 34.96 -5.81
CA ASP A 34 13.86 36.00 -5.30
C ASP A 34 12.99 35.38 -4.20
N ALA A 35 13.26 35.73 -2.95
CA ALA A 35 12.47 35.26 -1.78
C ALA A 35 11.00 35.70 -1.88
N ASP A 36 10.71 36.72 -2.69
CA ASP A 36 9.35 37.16 -2.99
C ASP A 36 8.57 36.23 -3.95
N LYS A 37 9.27 35.32 -4.66
CA LYS A 37 8.60 34.30 -5.48
C LYS A 37 8.18 33.06 -4.72
N MET A 38 8.65 32.87 -3.49
CA MET A 38 8.18 31.79 -2.60
C MET A 38 6.88 32.12 -1.87
N SER A 39 6.36 33.33 -2.01
CA SER A 39 5.11 33.78 -1.35
C SER A 39 3.85 33.67 -2.25
N GLN A 40 3.96 33.15 -3.43
CA GLN A 40 2.79 32.66 -4.17
C GLN A 40 2.66 31.16 -3.97
N THR A 41 2.26 30.74 -2.78
CA THR A 41 1.53 29.50 -2.59
C THR A 41 0.26 29.63 -3.45
N GLN A 42 0.30 29.20 -4.71
CA GLN A 42 -0.90 28.67 -5.32
C GLN A 42 -1.41 27.66 -4.30
N THR A 43 -2.55 27.96 -3.69
CA THR A 43 -3.27 26.96 -2.92
C THR A 43 -3.59 25.87 -3.93
N ALA A 44 -2.76 24.81 -3.96
CA ALA A 44 -3.03 23.66 -4.78
C ALA A 44 -4.43 23.20 -4.39
N LYS A 45 -5.31 23.09 -5.38
CA LYS A 45 -6.64 22.56 -5.10
C LYS A 45 -6.45 21.17 -4.50
N ALA A 46 -7.07 20.92 -3.36
CA ALA A 46 -7.00 19.58 -2.74
C ALA A 46 -7.43 18.52 -3.78
N PRO A 47 -6.74 17.37 -3.83
CA PRO A 47 -7.15 16.28 -4.72
C PRO A 47 -8.58 15.86 -4.39
N LYS A 48 -9.32 15.45 -5.39
CA LYS A 48 -10.66 14.86 -5.22
C LYS A 48 -10.57 13.33 -5.08
N TYR A 49 -9.58 12.73 -5.71
CA TYR A 49 -9.35 11.30 -5.72
C TYR A 49 -7.93 11.01 -5.26
N VAL A 50 -7.78 10.06 -4.34
CA VAL A 50 -6.48 9.59 -3.86
C VAL A 50 -6.41 8.09 -3.97
N PHE A 51 -5.40 7.60 -4.67
CA PHE A 51 -5.07 6.18 -4.77
C PHE A 51 -3.76 5.92 -4.05
N LEU A 52 -3.76 4.91 -3.18
CA LEU A 52 -2.57 4.40 -2.52
C LEU A 52 -2.34 2.96 -2.97
N PHE A 53 -1.31 2.73 -3.77
CA PHE A 53 -0.91 1.37 -4.17
C PHE A 53 0.22 0.88 -3.27
N ILE A 54 0.06 -0.30 -2.70
CA ILE A 54 1.04 -0.95 -1.82
C ILE A 54 1.45 -2.28 -2.46
N GLY A 55 2.76 -2.47 -2.64
CA GLY A 55 3.33 -3.78 -2.93
C GLY A 55 3.97 -4.32 -1.67
N ASP A 56 3.36 -5.33 -1.03
CA ASP A 56 3.88 -5.92 0.20
C ASP A 56 5.13 -6.74 -0.12
N GLY A 57 6.22 -6.45 0.60
CA GLY A 57 7.54 -7.05 0.33
C GLY A 57 8.24 -6.52 -0.94
N MET A 58 7.59 -5.65 -1.72
CA MET A 58 8.14 -5.12 -2.97
C MET A 58 9.33 -4.17 -2.71
N SER A 59 10.46 -4.55 -3.25
CA SER A 59 11.68 -3.76 -3.17
C SER A 59 12.38 -3.73 -4.54
N TYR A 60 13.52 -3.07 -4.65
CA TYR A 60 14.25 -2.96 -5.93
C TYR A 60 14.52 -4.29 -6.64
N PRO A 61 14.84 -5.41 -5.96
CA PRO A 61 15.02 -6.69 -6.63
C PRO A 61 13.76 -7.19 -7.33
N GLN A 62 12.58 -7.07 -6.71
CA GLN A 62 11.32 -7.50 -7.29
C GLN A 62 10.94 -6.61 -8.49
N ILE A 63 11.11 -5.29 -8.35
CA ILE A 63 10.89 -4.33 -9.44
C ILE A 63 11.79 -4.64 -10.63
N GLN A 64 13.10 -4.86 -10.38
CA GLN A 64 14.06 -5.17 -11.44
C GLN A 64 13.75 -6.52 -12.09
N SER A 65 13.47 -7.56 -11.30
CA SER A 65 13.16 -8.89 -11.82
C SER A 65 11.91 -8.87 -12.71
N THR A 66 10.87 -8.13 -12.30
CA THR A 66 9.65 -7.98 -13.11
C THR A 66 9.94 -7.23 -14.41
N SER A 67 10.71 -6.15 -14.33
CA SER A 67 11.13 -5.35 -15.48
C SER A 67 11.94 -6.17 -16.51
N ASP A 68 12.89 -6.97 -16.01
CA ASP A 68 13.71 -7.86 -16.84
C ASP A 68 12.87 -8.99 -17.46
N TYR A 69 11.97 -9.60 -16.66
CA TYR A 69 11.07 -10.66 -17.14
C TYR A 69 10.16 -10.15 -18.26
N LEU A 70 9.52 -9.00 -18.09
CA LEU A 70 8.65 -8.41 -19.10
C LEU A 70 9.45 -8.02 -20.37
N GLY A 71 10.67 -7.52 -20.20
CA GLY A 71 11.58 -7.27 -21.33
C GLY A 71 11.94 -8.53 -22.09
N ALA A 72 12.23 -9.63 -21.37
CA ALA A 72 12.53 -10.92 -21.97
C ALA A 72 11.31 -11.55 -22.69
N LEU A 73 10.10 -11.38 -22.16
CA LEU A 73 8.87 -11.87 -22.82
C LEU A 73 8.60 -11.24 -24.18
N LYS A 74 9.07 -10.02 -24.42
CA LYS A 74 8.91 -9.33 -25.70
C LYS A 74 9.86 -9.83 -26.78
N ASP A 75 10.92 -10.53 -26.40
CA ASP A 75 11.95 -11.04 -27.29
C ASP A 75 11.75 -12.55 -27.50
N GLU A 76 10.99 -12.91 -28.53
CA GLU A 76 10.68 -14.32 -28.87
C GLU A 76 11.96 -15.14 -29.12
N ASP A 77 13.01 -14.52 -29.69
CA ASP A 77 14.26 -15.19 -29.99
C ASP A 77 15.07 -15.53 -28.73
N TYR A 78 14.91 -14.75 -27.65
CA TYR A 78 15.60 -14.99 -26.39
C TYR A 78 15.26 -16.34 -25.76
N TRP A 79 13.99 -16.73 -25.75
CA TRP A 79 13.53 -17.98 -25.17
C TRP A 79 13.83 -19.21 -26.03
N GLN A 80 14.09 -19.01 -27.32
CA GLN A 80 14.39 -20.07 -28.27
C GLN A 80 15.89 -20.29 -28.44
N ALA A 81 16.72 -19.35 -27.98
CA ALA A 81 18.16 -19.45 -28.09
C ALA A 81 18.73 -20.41 -27.03
N GLU A 82 19.43 -21.46 -27.48
CA GLU A 82 20.19 -22.31 -26.57
C GLU A 82 21.33 -21.47 -25.94
N PRO A 83 21.45 -21.43 -24.60
CA PRO A 83 22.52 -20.69 -23.95
C PRO A 83 23.87 -21.28 -24.35
N SER A 84 24.68 -20.56 -25.08
CA SER A 84 26.06 -20.94 -25.37
C SER A 84 27.00 -20.23 -24.41
N LEU A 85 27.66 -20.98 -23.53
CA LEU A 85 28.70 -20.48 -22.65
C LEU A 85 30.08 -20.35 -23.33
N ASP A 86 30.24 -20.99 -24.52
CA ASP A 86 31.53 -21.12 -25.17
C ASP A 86 31.88 -19.93 -26.09
N ASP A 87 30.90 -19.21 -26.59
CA ASP A 87 31.10 -18.12 -27.54
C ASP A 87 30.50 -16.77 -27.14
N ASN A 88 29.92 -16.70 -25.95
CA ASN A 88 29.26 -15.49 -25.44
C ASN A 88 28.17 -14.94 -26.40
N GLN A 89 27.58 -15.80 -27.21
CA GLN A 89 26.56 -15.47 -28.19
C GLN A 89 25.19 -15.90 -27.69
N GLY A 90 24.66 -15.22 -26.68
CA GLY A 90 23.25 -15.32 -26.31
C GLY A 90 22.39 -14.52 -27.29
N ALA A 91 21.07 -14.74 -27.25
CA ALA A 91 20.15 -13.85 -27.93
C ALA A 91 20.32 -12.42 -27.41
N LYS A 92 20.22 -11.46 -28.31
CA LYS A 92 20.29 -10.04 -27.95
C LYS A 92 18.98 -9.62 -27.32
N LEU A 93 19.03 -9.12 -26.12
CA LEU A 93 17.89 -8.45 -25.47
C LEU A 93 17.81 -6.99 -25.92
N ASP A 94 16.59 -6.51 -26.19
CA ASP A 94 16.33 -5.08 -26.41
C ASP A 94 16.39 -4.25 -25.12
N GLY A 95 16.26 -4.91 -23.98
CA GLY A 95 16.36 -4.36 -22.64
C GLY A 95 15.15 -4.66 -21.75
N PRO A 96 15.18 -4.18 -20.50
CA PRO A 96 14.07 -4.34 -19.58
C PRO A 96 12.85 -3.52 -20.01
N GLU A 97 11.66 -3.94 -19.58
CA GLU A 97 10.44 -3.15 -19.73
C GLU A 97 10.25 -2.25 -18.50
N TYR A 98 10.04 -0.96 -18.73
CA TYR A 98 9.79 -0.03 -17.62
C TYR A 98 8.36 -0.17 -17.09
N LEU A 99 8.23 -0.41 -15.78
CA LEU A 99 6.94 -0.47 -15.10
C LEU A 99 6.32 0.94 -15.04
N ASN A 100 4.99 1.02 -15.11
CA ASN A 100 4.27 2.29 -15.22
C ASN A 100 4.64 3.30 -14.13
N PHE A 101 4.75 2.85 -12.87
CA PHE A 101 5.06 3.73 -11.74
C PHE A 101 6.51 4.25 -11.75
N MET A 102 7.43 3.64 -12.52
CA MET A 102 8.81 4.12 -12.67
C MET A 102 8.87 5.46 -13.44
N ASN A 103 7.78 5.84 -14.11
CA ASN A 103 7.65 7.10 -14.85
C ASN A 103 6.97 8.22 -14.05
N PHE A 104 6.68 8.02 -12.75
CA PHE A 104 6.10 9.07 -11.92
C PHE A 104 7.10 10.21 -11.72
N GLU A 105 6.59 11.46 -11.72
CA GLU A 105 7.42 12.67 -11.61
C GLU A 105 8.14 12.78 -10.26
N SER A 106 7.55 12.20 -9.20
CA SER A 106 8.08 12.28 -7.84
C SER A 106 8.49 10.90 -7.36
N VAL A 107 9.72 10.79 -6.88
CA VAL A 107 10.29 9.57 -6.31
C VAL A 107 10.79 9.86 -4.91
N GLY A 108 10.54 8.94 -3.99
CA GLY A 108 11.04 8.98 -2.62
C GLY A 108 11.55 7.63 -2.16
N SER A 109 12.15 7.60 -1.00
CA SER A 109 12.52 6.37 -0.31
C SER A 109 12.16 6.46 1.16
N ALA A 110 11.82 5.32 1.75
CA ALA A 110 11.54 5.20 3.16
C ALA A 110 12.39 4.10 3.78
N VAL A 111 12.66 4.24 5.07
CA VAL A 111 13.28 3.17 5.87
C VAL A 111 12.16 2.50 6.66
N THR A 112 12.04 1.19 6.49
CA THR A 112 11.04 0.37 7.17
C THR A 112 11.65 -0.27 8.41
N TYR A 113 11.11 0.02 9.56
CA TYR A 113 11.35 -0.64 10.85
C TYR A 113 10.16 -0.32 11.76
N ASP A 114 9.85 -1.19 12.70
CA ASP A 114 8.81 -0.96 13.68
C ASP A 114 9.36 -0.64 15.08
N SER A 115 8.52 -0.57 16.10
CA SER A 115 8.95 -0.19 17.44
C SER A 115 9.82 -1.23 18.15
N ASN A 116 9.86 -2.48 17.67
CA ASN A 116 10.63 -3.56 18.29
C ASN A 116 11.47 -4.41 17.31
N SER A 117 11.44 -4.12 16.00
CA SER A 117 12.14 -4.90 14.99
C SER A 117 12.72 -4.05 13.87
N PHE A 118 13.93 -4.40 13.39
CA PHE A 118 14.47 -3.89 12.13
C PHE A 118 13.93 -4.63 10.91
N CYS A 119 13.29 -5.78 11.12
CA CYS A 119 12.58 -6.55 10.11
C CYS A 119 11.09 -6.54 10.49
N PRO A 120 10.36 -5.47 10.15
CA PRO A 120 8.96 -5.32 10.53
C PRO A 120 8.08 -6.28 9.73
N ASP A 121 6.86 -6.45 10.19
CA ASP A 121 5.81 -7.15 9.47
C ASP A 121 4.82 -6.21 8.78
N SER A 122 3.88 -6.76 8.01
CA SER A 122 2.86 -6.00 7.29
C SER A 122 1.95 -5.20 8.24
N ALA A 123 1.65 -5.73 9.44
CA ALA A 123 0.77 -5.05 10.40
C ALA A 123 1.37 -3.74 10.90
N SER A 124 2.61 -3.77 11.38
CA SER A 124 3.31 -2.60 11.91
C SER A 124 3.67 -1.58 10.85
N THR A 125 4.03 -2.02 9.63
CA THR A 125 4.34 -1.12 8.52
C THR A 125 3.11 -0.46 7.94
N ALA A 126 2.02 -1.21 7.73
CA ALA A 126 0.76 -0.64 7.27
C ALA A 126 0.15 0.31 8.32
N THR A 127 0.25 -0.01 9.63
CA THR A 127 -0.07 0.94 10.72
C THR A 127 0.70 2.25 10.57
N SER A 128 2.00 2.16 10.26
CA SER A 128 2.82 3.38 10.08
C SER A 128 2.37 4.22 8.88
N ILE A 129 1.90 3.56 7.80
CA ILE A 129 1.38 4.24 6.60
C ILE A 129 0.02 4.87 6.88
N SER A 130 -0.89 4.15 7.52
CA SER A 130 -2.28 4.56 7.72
C SER A 130 -2.47 5.60 8.82
N THR A 131 -1.62 5.56 9.87
CA THR A 131 -1.78 6.40 11.07
C THR A 131 -0.64 7.39 11.31
N GLY A 132 0.52 7.18 10.68
CA GLY A 132 1.74 7.95 10.97
C GLY A 132 2.44 7.53 12.27
N HIS A 133 1.98 6.48 12.95
CA HIS A 133 2.55 5.97 14.20
C HIS A 133 3.24 4.63 13.98
N LYS A 134 4.30 4.38 14.76
CA LYS A 134 4.92 3.05 14.85
C LYS A 134 4.28 2.25 15.98
N THR A 135 4.25 0.93 15.79
CA THR A 135 3.78 -0.03 16.78
C THR A 135 4.67 -1.28 16.77
N TYR A 136 4.34 -2.30 17.54
CA TYR A 136 5.04 -3.57 17.53
C TYR A 136 4.63 -4.44 16.34
N SER A 137 5.56 -5.31 15.89
CA SER A 137 5.24 -6.35 14.92
C SER A 137 3.98 -7.11 15.33
N GLY A 138 3.09 -7.34 14.39
CA GLY A 138 1.83 -8.05 14.59
C GLY A 138 0.68 -7.21 15.14
N THR A 139 0.90 -5.95 15.49
CA THR A 139 -0.11 -5.04 16.04
C THR A 139 -0.69 -4.14 14.94
N ILE A 140 -2.01 -3.98 14.92
CA ILE A 140 -2.73 -3.16 13.94
C ILE A 140 -3.32 -1.94 14.65
N ASN A 141 -2.87 -0.73 14.26
CA ASN A 141 -3.39 0.58 14.69
C ASN A 141 -3.59 0.75 16.20
N MET A 142 -2.80 0.07 17.00
CA MET A 142 -2.78 0.22 18.44
C MET A 142 -1.39 0.70 18.90
N ASP A 143 -1.34 1.33 20.05
CA ASP A 143 -0.08 1.65 20.69
C ASP A 143 0.69 0.39 21.12
N GLU A 144 1.92 0.54 21.52
CA GLU A 144 2.81 -0.54 21.96
C GLU A 144 2.29 -1.31 23.18
N THR A 145 1.30 -0.78 23.89
CA THR A 145 0.65 -1.45 25.02
C THR A 145 -0.64 -2.18 24.62
N GLY A 146 -1.09 -2.02 23.37
CA GLY A 146 -2.36 -2.57 22.88
C GLY A 146 -3.61 -1.97 23.55
N THR A 147 -3.51 -0.75 24.08
CA THR A 147 -4.60 -0.11 24.84
C THR A 147 -5.16 1.16 24.21
N THR A 148 -4.38 1.82 23.34
CA THR A 148 -4.77 3.05 22.67
C THR A 148 -4.83 2.84 21.18
N ALA A 149 -6.00 3.03 20.58
CA ALA A 149 -6.18 2.98 19.14
C ALA A 149 -5.66 4.26 18.48
N TYR A 150 -5.05 4.12 17.29
CA TYR A 150 -4.64 5.22 16.43
C TYR A 150 -5.65 5.36 15.29
N GLU A 151 -6.26 6.52 15.16
CA GLU A 151 -7.16 6.85 14.06
C GLU A 151 -6.41 6.81 12.72
N THR A 152 -6.98 6.14 11.74
CA THR A 152 -6.38 5.98 10.40
C THR A 152 -6.71 7.15 9.48
N ILE A 153 -5.91 7.35 8.44
CA ILE A 153 -6.20 8.36 7.41
C ILE A 153 -7.53 8.07 6.69
N ALA A 154 -7.90 6.80 6.52
CA ALA A 154 -9.16 6.42 5.88
C ALA A 154 -10.36 6.83 6.75
N GLU A 155 -10.33 6.55 8.05
CA GLU A 155 -11.35 7.01 9.01
C GLU A 155 -11.45 8.53 9.03
N GLN A 156 -10.31 9.24 9.10
CA GLN A 156 -10.29 10.70 9.08
C GLN A 156 -10.91 11.29 7.80
N LEU A 157 -10.65 10.67 6.65
CA LEU A 157 -11.21 11.13 5.38
C LEU A 157 -12.71 10.88 5.30
N LYS A 158 -13.17 9.71 5.78
CA LYS A 158 -14.60 9.40 5.90
C LYS A 158 -15.30 10.42 6.79
N ASP A 159 -14.83 10.61 8.01
CA ASP A 159 -15.47 11.45 9.03
C ASP A 159 -15.39 12.95 8.72
N GLN A 160 -14.20 13.44 8.30
CA GLN A 160 -13.95 14.87 8.18
C GLN A 160 -14.25 15.42 6.78
N LYS A 161 -14.22 14.57 5.74
CA LYS A 161 -14.40 14.97 4.35
C LYS A 161 -15.65 14.38 3.71
N ASN A 162 -16.27 13.40 4.36
CA ASN A 162 -17.34 12.61 3.78
C ASN A 162 -16.91 12.01 2.43
N TRP A 163 -15.67 11.49 2.41
CA TRP A 163 -15.14 10.77 1.28
C TRP A 163 -15.59 9.33 1.31
N GLU A 164 -15.81 8.77 0.15
CA GLU A 164 -15.98 7.33 0.02
C GLU A 164 -14.63 6.62 0.17
N ILE A 165 -14.64 5.44 0.79
CA ILE A 165 -13.42 4.69 1.09
C ILE A 165 -13.46 3.30 0.44
N GLY A 166 -12.43 2.99 -0.32
CA GLY A 166 -12.22 1.67 -0.93
C GLY A 166 -10.95 0.99 -0.44
N ILE A 167 -11.06 -0.29 -0.11
CA ILE A 167 -9.96 -1.14 0.31
C ILE A 167 -9.93 -2.38 -0.57
N ILE A 168 -8.85 -2.55 -1.30
CA ILE A 168 -8.68 -3.66 -2.26
C ILE A 168 -7.39 -4.39 -1.92
N SER A 169 -7.41 -5.73 -1.93
CA SER A 169 -6.20 -6.52 -1.75
C SER A 169 -6.25 -7.83 -2.52
N SER A 170 -5.12 -8.25 -3.05
CA SER A 170 -4.97 -9.58 -3.65
C SER A 170 -4.87 -10.70 -2.60
N VAL A 171 -4.67 -10.36 -1.31
CA VAL A 171 -4.81 -11.29 -0.18
C VAL A 171 -6.17 -11.10 0.50
N ASN A 172 -6.38 -11.76 1.63
CA ASN A 172 -7.64 -11.68 2.36
C ASN A 172 -7.94 -10.25 2.82
N LEU A 173 -9.20 -9.86 2.76
CA LEU A 173 -9.64 -8.51 3.12
C LEU A 173 -9.43 -8.18 4.61
N ASN A 174 -9.38 -9.20 5.47
CA ASN A 174 -9.04 -9.08 6.89
C ASN A 174 -7.58 -9.46 7.21
N HIS A 175 -6.70 -9.51 6.21
CA HIS A 175 -5.25 -9.60 6.41
C HIS A 175 -4.69 -8.27 6.95
N ALA A 176 -3.46 -8.30 7.46
CA ALA A 176 -2.89 -7.17 8.21
C ALA A 176 -2.83 -5.84 7.47
N THR A 177 -2.43 -5.83 6.19
CA THR A 177 -2.28 -4.59 5.42
C THR A 177 -3.62 -3.90 5.13
N PRO A 178 -4.65 -4.56 4.56
CA PRO A 178 -5.95 -3.94 4.41
C PRO A 178 -6.57 -3.58 5.77
N ALA A 179 -6.44 -4.45 6.78
CA ALA A 179 -6.95 -4.23 8.13
C ALA A 179 -6.40 -2.94 8.77
N ALA A 180 -5.16 -2.58 8.49
CA ALA A 180 -4.55 -1.36 9.02
C ALA A 180 -5.19 -0.05 8.52
N PHE A 181 -6.19 -0.09 7.66
CA PHE A 181 -6.94 1.10 7.25
C PHE A 181 -8.29 1.24 7.96
N TYR A 182 -8.78 0.19 8.68
CA TYR A 182 -10.10 0.18 9.30
C TYR A 182 -10.17 -0.52 10.67
N ALA A 183 -9.16 -1.31 11.06
CA ALA A 183 -9.21 -2.13 12.27
C ALA A 183 -8.17 -1.72 13.31
N HIS A 184 -8.45 -2.04 14.59
CA HIS A 184 -7.63 -1.69 15.75
C HIS A 184 -7.46 -2.92 16.65
N GLN A 185 -6.47 -3.75 16.32
CA GLN A 185 -6.27 -5.04 16.98
C GLN A 185 -4.85 -5.18 17.55
N ALA A 186 -4.75 -5.70 18.77
CA ALA A 186 -3.46 -6.02 19.38
C ALA A 186 -2.72 -7.17 18.67
N SER A 187 -3.43 -7.95 17.85
CA SER A 187 -2.87 -9.03 17.04
C SER A 187 -3.50 -9.10 15.67
N ARG A 188 -2.65 -9.18 14.64
CA ARG A 188 -3.05 -9.40 13.24
C ARG A 188 -3.76 -10.75 13.01
N ASN A 189 -3.65 -11.66 13.97
CA ASN A 189 -4.27 -12.98 13.90
C ASN A 189 -5.71 -13.01 14.43
N ASN A 190 -6.22 -11.89 14.93
CA ASN A 190 -7.61 -11.75 15.36
C ASN A 190 -8.53 -11.58 14.14
N TYR A 191 -8.49 -12.54 13.21
CA TYR A 191 -9.15 -12.42 11.90
C TYR A 191 -10.65 -12.18 11.99
N TYR A 192 -11.33 -12.85 12.92
CA TYR A 192 -12.76 -12.67 13.08
C TYR A 192 -13.10 -11.26 13.59
N GLU A 193 -12.42 -10.78 14.62
CA GLU A 193 -12.57 -9.44 15.18
C GLU A 193 -12.23 -8.37 14.14
N ILE A 194 -11.16 -8.56 13.35
CA ILE A 194 -10.81 -7.70 12.23
C ILE A 194 -11.95 -7.65 11.21
N GLY A 195 -12.56 -8.81 10.89
CA GLY A 195 -13.71 -8.87 9.99
C GLY A 195 -14.95 -8.18 10.55
N GLN A 196 -15.16 -8.21 11.85
CA GLN A 196 -16.21 -7.43 12.50
C GLN A 196 -15.95 -5.93 12.40
N GLU A 197 -14.70 -5.50 12.56
CA GLU A 197 -14.32 -4.09 12.40
C GLU A 197 -14.38 -3.62 10.93
N LEU A 198 -14.12 -4.50 9.96
CA LEU A 198 -14.40 -4.24 8.55
C LEU A 198 -15.86 -3.83 8.35
N ILE A 199 -16.80 -4.62 8.87
CA ILE A 199 -18.23 -4.33 8.77
C ILE A 199 -18.59 -3.05 9.52
N ALA A 200 -18.02 -2.84 10.71
CA ALA A 200 -18.30 -1.69 11.57
C ALA A 200 -17.67 -0.38 11.04
N SER A 201 -16.67 -0.45 10.16
CA SER A 201 -16.02 0.73 9.57
C SER A 201 -16.97 1.56 8.72
N ASP A 202 -18.01 0.95 8.21
CA ASP A 202 -18.97 1.57 7.29
C ASP A 202 -18.30 2.15 6.03
N PHE A 203 -17.15 1.57 5.62
CA PHE A 203 -16.48 1.93 4.37
C PHE A 203 -17.27 1.40 3.17
N ASP A 204 -17.07 2.00 2.03
CA ASP A 204 -18.01 1.90 0.92
C ASP A 204 -17.68 0.76 -0.05
N TYR A 205 -16.40 0.36 -0.13
CA TYR A 205 -15.98 -0.68 -1.07
C TYR A 205 -14.84 -1.52 -0.52
N PHE A 206 -15.04 -2.84 -0.50
CA PHE A 206 -13.99 -3.83 -0.25
C PHE A 206 -13.97 -4.83 -1.39
N ALA A 207 -12.77 -5.20 -1.89
CA ALA A 207 -12.70 -6.17 -2.97
C ALA A 207 -11.38 -6.95 -3.00
N GLY A 208 -11.43 -8.17 -3.50
CA GLY A 208 -10.27 -9.03 -3.73
C GLY A 208 -10.40 -10.41 -3.12
N GLY A 209 -9.47 -10.79 -2.25
CA GLY A 209 -9.50 -12.09 -1.58
C GLY A 209 -10.66 -12.25 -0.59
N GLY A 210 -10.87 -13.46 -0.09
CA GLY A 210 -11.90 -13.77 0.88
C GLY A 210 -11.59 -13.27 2.29
N LEU A 211 -12.42 -13.66 3.26
CA LEU A 211 -12.16 -13.42 4.68
C LEU A 211 -11.60 -14.69 5.33
N LEU A 212 -10.52 -14.55 6.09
CA LEU A 212 -10.01 -15.62 6.94
C LEU A 212 -10.95 -15.81 8.15
N SER A 213 -11.14 -17.07 8.53
CA SER A 213 -11.98 -17.44 9.68
C SER A 213 -13.35 -16.74 9.73
N PRO A 214 -14.15 -16.75 8.65
CA PRO A 214 -15.39 -15.96 8.59
C PRO A 214 -16.44 -16.39 9.60
N THR A 215 -16.29 -17.55 10.24
CA THR A 215 -17.15 -18.08 11.33
C THR A 215 -16.36 -18.26 12.64
N GLY A 216 -15.23 -17.57 12.78
CA GLY A 216 -14.29 -17.72 13.90
C GLY A 216 -13.36 -18.93 13.74
N GLU A 217 -12.31 -18.99 14.54
CA GLU A 217 -11.35 -20.12 14.50
C GLU A 217 -11.98 -21.48 14.78
N GLU A 218 -12.98 -21.53 15.66
CA GLU A 218 -13.69 -22.77 16.04
C GLU A 218 -14.96 -22.99 15.18
N GLU A 219 -15.18 -22.22 14.15
CA GLU A 219 -16.34 -22.28 13.23
C GLU A 219 -17.69 -22.23 13.97
N ASN A 220 -17.78 -21.51 15.07
CA ASN A 220 -18.94 -21.47 15.96
C ASN A 220 -19.55 -20.06 16.13
N GLN A 221 -19.08 -19.09 15.36
CA GLN A 221 -19.57 -17.72 15.35
C GLN A 221 -20.44 -17.45 14.11
N ASP A 222 -21.21 -16.37 14.14
CA ASP A 222 -22.02 -15.94 13.00
C ASP A 222 -21.12 -15.62 11.80
N ASN A 223 -21.59 -15.97 10.60
CA ASN A 223 -20.79 -15.77 9.39
C ASN A 223 -20.65 -14.28 9.06
N LEU A 224 -19.40 -13.79 8.94
CA LEU A 224 -19.09 -12.39 8.65
C LEU A 224 -19.76 -11.88 7.37
N TYR A 225 -19.90 -12.69 6.34
CA TYR A 225 -20.60 -12.28 5.11
C TYR A 225 -22.09 -12.08 5.32
N ASP A 226 -22.71 -12.86 6.20
CA ASP A 226 -24.12 -12.66 6.54
C ASP A 226 -24.30 -11.43 7.43
N LEU A 227 -23.40 -11.21 8.39
CA LEU A 227 -23.37 -9.98 9.17
C LEU A 227 -23.16 -8.73 8.30
N ALA A 228 -22.30 -8.81 7.27
CA ALA A 228 -22.10 -7.72 6.31
C ALA A 228 -23.39 -7.40 5.53
N LYS A 229 -24.11 -8.43 5.07
CA LYS A 229 -25.43 -8.24 4.42
C LYS A 229 -26.44 -7.58 5.35
N GLU A 230 -26.48 -8.01 6.62
CA GLU A 230 -27.36 -7.40 7.64
C GLU A 230 -26.99 -5.93 7.92
N ALA A 231 -25.69 -5.57 7.79
CA ALA A 231 -25.19 -4.20 7.90
C ALA A 231 -25.38 -3.36 6.62
N GLY A 232 -26.01 -3.93 5.59
CA GLY A 232 -26.35 -3.21 4.35
C GLY A 232 -25.33 -3.31 3.23
N TYR A 233 -24.31 -4.16 3.35
CA TYR A 233 -23.39 -4.41 2.23
C TYR A 233 -24.04 -5.31 1.17
N THR A 234 -23.82 -4.96 -0.08
CA THR A 234 -23.97 -5.89 -1.20
C THR A 234 -22.74 -6.80 -1.21
N VAL A 235 -22.93 -8.09 -0.92
CA VAL A 235 -21.83 -9.08 -0.95
C VAL A 235 -21.93 -9.89 -2.23
N ALA A 236 -20.96 -9.71 -3.11
CA ALA A 236 -20.81 -10.43 -4.36
C ALA A 236 -19.67 -11.44 -4.24
N MET A 237 -19.93 -12.70 -4.57
CA MET A 237 -18.97 -13.81 -4.49
C MET A 237 -18.80 -14.53 -5.83
N THR A 238 -19.36 -13.96 -6.88
CA THR A 238 -19.18 -14.41 -8.27
C THR A 238 -18.96 -13.19 -9.15
N HIS A 239 -18.30 -13.37 -10.30
CA HIS A 239 -18.09 -12.29 -11.27
C HIS A 239 -19.42 -11.73 -11.79
N GLU A 240 -20.46 -12.58 -11.98
CA GLU A 240 -21.79 -12.12 -12.38
C GLU A 240 -22.42 -11.18 -11.35
N GLU A 241 -22.30 -11.51 -10.06
CA GLU A 241 -22.75 -10.65 -8.96
C GLU A 241 -21.93 -9.35 -8.88
N ALA A 242 -20.61 -9.44 -9.04
CA ALA A 242 -19.71 -8.29 -9.03
C ALA A 242 -19.95 -7.34 -10.21
N GLU A 243 -20.26 -7.87 -11.41
CA GLU A 243 -20.65 -7.05 -12.57
C GLU A 243 -21.93 -6.25 -12.33
N ALA A 244 -22.85 -6.78 -11.53
CA ALA A 244 -24.11 -6.11 -11.19
C ALA A 244 -23.94 -4.97 -10.16
N VAL A 245 -22.80 -4.90 -9.47
CA VAL A 245 -22.44 -3.80 -8.56
C VAL A 245 -22.01 -2.59 -9.41
N GLY A 246 -22.46 -1.40 -9.07
CA GLY A 246 -22.14 -0.18 -9.82
C GLY A 246 -22.43 1.09 -9.02
N ALA A 247 -22.49 2.23 -9.70
CA ALA A 247 -22.61 3.56 -9.11
C ALA A 247 -23.85 3.78 -8.19
N ASP A 248 -24.89 2.95 -8.31
CA ASP A 248 -26.07 3.01 -7.46
C ASP A 248 -25.93 2.16 -6.19
N THR A 249 -24.78 1.48 -5.99
CA THR A 249 -24.51 0.61 -4.83
C THR A 249 -23.90 1.44 -3.71
N GLU A 250 -24.55 1.51 -2.57
CA GLU A 250 -24.07 2.30 -1.43
C GLU A 250 -22.81 1.69 -0.79
N LYS A 251 -22.82 0.37 -0.55
CA LYS A 251 -21.68 -0.36 0.05
C LYS A 251 -21.57 -1.74 -0.56
N ALA A 252 -20.34 -2.16 -0.87
CA ALA A 252 -20.08 -3.48 -1.47
C ALA A 252 -18.88 -4.20 -0.88
N ILE A 253 -18.96 -5.52 -0.80
CA ILE A 253 -17.86 -6.45 -0.57
C ILE A 253 -17.83 -7.42 -1.74
N LEU A 254 -16.80 -7.36 -2.56
CA LEU A 254 -16.59 -8.23 -3.70
C LEU A 254 -15.48 -9.22 -3.38
N VAL A 255 -15.81 -10.50 -3.33
CA VAL A 255 -14.82 -11.58 -3.13
C VAL A 255 -14.58 -12.26 -4.45
N ASP A 256 -13.30 -12.50 -4.80
CA ASP A 256 -12.94 -13.18 -6.03
C ASP A 256 -13.57 -14.58 -6.09
N GLU A 257 -14.14 -14.92 -7.23
CA GLU A 257 -14.77 -16.23 -7.45
C GLU A 257 -13.73 -17.36 -7.51
N ASN A 258 -12.51 -17.04 -7.95
CA ASN A 258 -11.43 -18.00 -8.21
C ASN A 258 -10.31 -17.87 -7.17
N LEU A 259 -10.65 -18.07 -5.89
CA LEU A 259 -9.68 -18.01 -4.81
C LEU A 259 -8.65 -19.12 -4.93
N ALA A 260 -7.38 -18.75 -4.68
CA ALA A 260 -6.25 -19.65 -4.59
C ALA A 260 -5.95 -20.03 -3.13
N ASP A 261 -4.71 -20.44 -2.84
CA ASP A 261 -4.27 -20.84 -1.52
C ASP A 261 -4.56 -19.78 -0.44
N GLY A 262 -5.18 -20.21 0.65
CA GLY A 262 -5.50 -19.34 1.79
C GLY A 262 -6.57 -18.31 1.49
N ASP A 263 -7.48 -18.61 0.58
CA ASP A 263 -8.58 -17.72 0.16
C ASP A 263 -8.11 -16.36 -0.38
N ALA A 264 -6.91 -16.32 -0.97
CA ALA A 264 -6.37 -15.16 -1.69
C ALA A 264 -6.66 -15.25 -3.19
N MET A 265 -6.58 -14.14 -3.90
CA MET A 265 -6.64 -14.13 -5.38
C MET A 265 -5.49 -14.95 -5.99
N ALA A 266 -5.67 -15.46 -7.20
CA ALA A 266 -4.61 -16.12 -7.95
C ALA A 266 -3.42 -15.17 -8.21
N TYR A 267 -2.22 -15.74 -8.40
CA TYR A 267 -1.11 -14.96 -8.93
C TYR A 267 -1.40 -14.52 -10.36
N GLU A 268 -0.93 -13.35 -10.75
CA GLU A 268 -1.13 -12.84 -12.11
C GLU A 268 -0.59 -13.81 -13.19
N LEU A 269 0.49 -14.53 -12.90
CA LEU A 269 1.04 -15.55 -13.83
C LEU A 269 0.16 -16.80 -13.96
N ASP A 270 -0.70 -17.06 -12.98
CA ASP A 270 -1.60 -18.22 -12.97
C ASP A 270 -3.04 -17.83 -13.35
N ARG A 271 -3.29 -16.53 -13.53
CA ARG A 271 -4.61 -15.99 -13.89
C ARG A 271 -4.98 -16.38 -15.32
N THR A 272 -6.20 -16.86 -15.50
CA THR A 272 -6.80 -17.16 -16.80
C THR A 272 -7.66 -15.99 -17.28
N GLU A 273 -8.08 -15.98 -18.54
CA GLU A 273 -8.84 -14.88 -19.15
C GLU A 273 -10.24 -14.67 -18.50
N ASP A 274 -10.77 -15.69 -17.84
CA ASP A 274 -12.05 -15.65 -17.13
C ASP A 274 -11.94 -15.21 -15.67
N MET A 275 -10.72 -15.02 -15.14
CA MET A 275 -10.46 -14.51 -13.80
C MET A 275 -10.27 -12.99 -13.83
N TRP A 276 -10.88 -12.31 -12.87
CA TRP A 276 -10.63 -10.89 -12.67
C TRP A 276 -9.22 -10.64 -12.15
N SER A 277 -8.60 -9.59 -12.67
CA SER A 277 -7.35 -9.06 -12.14
C SER A 277 -7.59 -8.09 -10.99
N LEU A 278 -6.53 -7.77 -10.26
CA LEU A 278 -6.59 -6.69 -9.27
C LEU A 278 -7.01 -5.34 -9.90
N ALA A 279 -6.66 -5.12 -11.18
CA ALA A 279 -7.06 -3.94 -11.93
C ALA A 279 -8.57 -3.87 -12.20
N ASP A 280 -9.22 -5.02 -12.46
CA ASP A 280 -10.67 -5.09 -12.67
C ASP A 280 -11.42 -4.67 -11.39
N TYR A 281 -10.94 -5.10 -10.20
CA TYR A 281 -11.48 -4.66 -8.91
C TYR A 281 -11.26 -3.18 -8.65
N VAL A 282 -10.13 -2.61 -9.09
CA VAL A 282 -9.87 -1.15 -9.02
C VAL A 282 -10.83 -0.39 -9.93
N GLU A 283 -11.04 -0.85 -11.17
CA GLU A 283 -11.99 -0.23 -12.10
C GLU A 283 -13.41 -0.24 -11.54
N LYS A 284 -13.85 -1.38 -11.02
CA LYS A 284 -15.15 -1.53 -10.35
C LYS A 284 -15.27 -0.62 -9.12
N GLY A 285 -14.20 -0.53 -8.31
CA GLY A 285 -14.16 0.37 -7.16
C GLY A 285 -14.28 1.85 -7.55
N ILE A 286 -13.69 2.26 -8.67
CA ILE A 286 -13.86 3.63 -9.20
C ILE A 286 -15.32 3.88 -9.57
N GLU A 287 -15.99 2.90 -10.19
CA GLU A 287 -17.40 3.02 -10.56
C GLU A 287 -18.31 3.21 -9.34
N VAL A 288 -18.05 2.47 -8.24
CA VAL A 288 -18.82 2.54 -7.00
C VAL A 288 -18.55 3.83 -6.23
N LEU A 289 -17.27 4.24 -6.14
CA LEU A 289 -16.83 5.32 -5.25
C LEU A 289 -16.86 6.72 -5.88
N ASP A 290 -17.07 6.85 -7.22
CA ASP A 290 -17.05 8.18 -7.86
C ASP A 290 -18.27 8.99 -7.46
N ASN A 291 -18.03 10.08 -6.77
CA ASN A 291 -19.04 10.99 -6.24
C ASN A 291 -18.54 12.43 -6.26
N ASP A 292 -19.39 13.41 -5.87
CA ASP A 292 -19.04 14.83 -5.88
C ASP A 292 -18.00 15.23 -4.82
N ASN A 293 -17.94 14.51 -3.68
CA ASN A 293 -17.03 14.82 -2.56
C ASN A 293 -15.61 14.34 -2.83
N GLY A 294 -15.45 13.14 -3.38
CA GLY A 294 -14.20 12.46 -3.65
C GLY A 294 -14.06 11.15 -2.89
N PHE A 295 -12.99 10.40 -3.18
CA PHE A 295 -12.72 9.14 -2.52
C PHE A 295 -11.23 8.92 -2.24
N PHE A 296 -10.97 8.01 -1.30
CA PHE A 296 -9.68 7.39 -1.05
C PHE A 296 -9.78 5.90 -1.35
N MET A 297 -8.84 5.39 -2.13
CA MET A 297 -8.74 3.96 -2.45
C MET A 297 -7.35 3.44 -2.13
N MET A 298 -7.26 2.46 -1.24
CA MET A 298 -6.05 1.65 -1.04
C MET A 298 -6.15 0.37 -1.86
N CYS A 299 -5.11 0.04 -2.58
CA CYS A 299 -5.00 -1.19 -3.36
C CYS A 299 -3.67 -1.87 -3.09
N GLU A 300 -3.72 -3.13 -2.67
CA GLU A 300 -2.56 -3.91 -2.30
C GLU A 300 -2.32 -5.10 -3.22
N GLY A 301 -1.08 -5.21 -3.72
CA GLY A 301 -0.51 -6.45 -4.20
C GLY A 301 0.15 -7.17 -3.03
N GLY A 302 -0.59 -8.02 -2.33
CA GLY A 302 -0.19 -8.62 -1.04
C GLY A 302 0.53 -9.96 -1.16
N LYS A 303 0.98 -10.35 -2.37
CA LYS A 303 1.65 -11.65 -2.63
C LYS A 303 3.01 -11.47 -3.33
N ILE A 304 3.67 -10.32 -3.11
CA ILE A 304 4.96 -10.00 -3.74
C ILE A 304 6.13 -10.46 -2.87
N ASP A 305 5.97 -10.52 -1.56
CA ASP A 305 6.95 -10.94 -0.56
C ASP A 305 7.32 -12.45 -0.53
#